data_1ec0c640155b87321aad0733e9c03182
#
_entry.id   1ec0c640155b87321aad0733e9c03182
#
_cell.length_a   1.000
_cell.length_b   1.000
_cell.length_c   1.000
_cell.angle_alpha   90.00
_cell.angle_beta   90.00
_cell.angle_gamma   90.00
#
_symmetry.space_group_name_H-M   'P 1'
#
loop_
_entity.id
_entity.type
_entity.pdbx_description
1 polymer ?
#
loop_
_entity_poly.entity_id
_entity_poly.type
_entity_poly.pdbx_seq_one_letter_code
_entity_poly.pdbx_strand_id
1 'polypeptide(L)'
;LFLNIGLTDTVSKNKLSLSTLFNYLSEESIITGNLIAWHANDKKDFIYIIDHQMQKQMLLDNTQSPWKNFSSNSKTFKYFDGSIMQLDKNDLSKPLIIFYPSGENSGGVISISSSNFIQEITINNNGKIETKIIEY
;
A
#
# COMPACT_ATOMS: atom_id res chain seq x y z
N LEU A 1 14.73 12.60 -6.20
CA LEU A 1 13.72 12.84 -5.17
C LEU A 1 14.09 12.10 -3.90
N PHE A 2 13.94 12.76 -2.78
CA PHE A 2 14.35 12.13 -1.53
C PHE A 2 13.55 10.87 -1.22
N LEU A 3 12.30 10.77 -1.64
CA LEU A 3 11.49 9.57 -1.48
C LEU A 3 12.16 8.37 -2.12
N ASN A 4 12.55 8.51 -3.39
CA ASN A 4 13.18 7.41 -4.11
C ASN A 4 14.52 7.03 -3.48
N ILE A 5 15.29 8.01 -3.04
CA ILE A 5 16.57 7.75 -2.38
C ILE A 5 16.34 6.94 -1.11
N GLY A 6 15.39 7.36 -0.25
CA GLY A 6 15.12 6.68 0.99
C GLY A 6 14.59 5.27 0.79
N LEU A 7 13.58 5.10 -0.06
CA LEU A 7 12.98 3.80 -0.31
C LEU A 7 13.93 2.86 -1.04
N THR A 8 14.63 3.36 -2.05
CA THR A 8 15.56 2.54 -2.82
C THR A 8 16.68 2.01 -1.93
N ASP A 9 17.22 2.87 -1.08
CA ASP A 9 18.26 2.46 -0.16
C ASP A 9 17.74 1.40 0.82
N THR A 10 16.54 1.58 1.36
CA THR A 10 15.92 0.61 2.26
C THR A 10 15.68 -0.72 1.56
N VAL A 11 15.16 -0.69 0.33
CA VAL A 11 14.88 -1.92 -0.43
C VAL A 11 16.17 -2.66 -0.74
N SER A 12 17.25 -1.96 -1.07
CA SER A 12 18.51 -2.61 -1.42
C SER A 12 19.23 -3.18 -0.21
N LYS A 13 19.07 -2.59 0.97
CA LYS A 13 19.76 -3.03 2.18
C LYS A 13 18.94 -4.01 2.99
N ASN A 14 17.67 -3.74 3.14
CA ASN A 14 16.74 -4.52 3.94
C ASN A 14 15.45 -4.67 3.17
N LYS A 15 14.82 -5.82 3.28
CA LYS A 15 13.51 -6.00 2.66
C LYS A 15 12.54 -5.02 3.30
N LEU A 16 12.04 -4.07 2.51
CA LEU A 16 11.05 -3.12 2.95
C LEU A 16 9.74 -3.87 3.23
N SER A 17 9.19 -3.72 4.42
CA SER A 17 7.90 -4.32 4.74
C SER A 17 6.77 -3.46 4.18
N LEU A 18 5.60 -4.07 3.99
CA LEU A 18 4.44 -3.34 3.52
C LEU A 18 4.00 -2.29 4.54
N SER A 19 4.06 -2.61 5.83
CA SER A 19 3.69 -1.65 6.86
C SER A 19 4.62 -0.43 6.84
N THR A 20 5.91 -0.66 6.61
CA THR A 20 6.87 0.44 6.47
C THR A 20 6.54 1.30 5.24
N LEU A 21 6.22 0.66 4.12
CA LEU A 21 5.82 1.38 2.92
C LEU A 21 4.60 2.26 3.18
N PHE A 22 3.55 1.71 3.78
CA PHE A 22 2.32 2.47 4.02
C PHE A 22 2.53 3.60 5.01
N ASN A 23 3.34 3.40 6.05
CA ASN A 23 3.71 4.48 6.97
C ASN A 23 4.43 5.60 6.23
N TYR A 24 5.34 5.23 5.32
CA TYR A 24 6.08 6.19 4.53
C TYR A 24 5.14 7.00 3.62
N LEU A 25 4.16 6.34 2.98
CA LEU A 25 3.21 7.03 2.12
C LEU A 25 2.34 8.00 2.92
N SER A 26 1.95 7.64 4.13
CA SER A 26 1.21 8.53 5.01
C SER A 26 2.03 9.78 5.34
N GLU A 27 3.29 9.59 5.72
CA GLU A 27 4.19 10.70 6.04
C GLU A 27 4.42 11.59 4.82
N GLU A 28 4.60 10.99 3.66
CA GLU A 28 4.83 11.74 2.43
C GLU A 28 3.61 12.60 2.07
N SER A 29 2.41 12.08 2.28
CA SER A 29 1.18 12.84 2.05
C SER A 29 1.11 14.05 2.98
N ILE A 30 1.47 13.87 4.25
CA ILE A 30 1.49 14.95 5.23
C ILE A 30 2.52 16.03 4.84
N ILE A 31 3.72 15.60 4.50
CA ILE A 31 4.84 16.51 4.21
C ILE A 31 4.57 17.31 2.94
N THR A 32 4.07 16.66 1.89
CA THR A 32 3.87 17.32 0.60
C THR A 32 2.54 18.06 0.49
N GLY A 33 1.59 17.73 1.40
CA GLY A 33 0.24 18.30 1.31
C GLY A 33 -0.57 17.75 0.14
N ASN A 34 -0.17 16.63 -0.43
CA ASN A 34 -0.84 16.03 -1.59
C ASN A 34 -1.47 14.69 -1.23
N LEU A 35 -2.48 14.29 -2.02
CA LEU A 35 -3.03 12.95 -1.91
C LEU A 35 -2.01 11.93 -2.45
N ILE A 36 -1.96 10.77 -1.82
CA ILE A 36 -1.17 9.64 -2.35
C ILE A 36 -2.11 8.46 -2.50
N ALA A 37 -2.11 7.87 -3.70
CA ALA A 37 -3.01 6.78 -4.04
C ALA A 37 -2.21 5.50 -4.30
N TRP A 38 -2.62 4.41 -3.64
CA TRP A 38 -2.04 3.09 -3.85
C TRP A 38 -3.02 2.22 -4.63
N HIS A 39 -2.58 1.76 -5.80
CA HIS A 39 -3.34 0.89 -6.70
C HIS A 39 -2.67 -0.46 -6.73
N ALA A 40 -3.43 -1.54 -6.59
CA ALA A 40 -2.83 -2.87 -6.61
C ALA A 40 -3.80 -3.93 -7.11
N ASN A 41 -3.23 -4.96 -7.73
CA ASN A 41 -3.89 -6.25 -7.87
C ASN A 41 -2.99 -7.31 -7.22
N ASP A 42 -3.23 -8.58 -7.45
CA ASP A 42 -2.46 -9.64 -6.78
C ASP A 42 -0.98 -9.68 -7.18
N LYS A 43 -0.61 -9.08 -8.32
CA LYS A 43 0.76 -9.16 -8.85
C LYS A 43 1.48 -7.83 -8.91
N LYS A 44 0.77 -6.73 -9.08
CA LYS A 44 1.35 -5.42 -9.35
C LYS A 44 0.76 -4.37 -8.45
N ASP A 45 1.54 -3.33 -8.18
CA ASP A 45 1.04 -2.13 -7.54
C ASP A 45 1.70 -0.90 -8.15
N PHE A 46 0.99 0.21 -8.05
CA PHE A 46 1.46 1.52 -8.47
C PHE A 46 1.08 2.55 -7.44
N ILE A 47 1.94 3.53 -7.24
CA ILE A 47 1.73 4.57 -6.27
C ILE A 47 1.83 5.91 -6.99
N TYR A 48 0.80 6.73 -6.83
CA TYR A 48 0.73 8.05 -7.46
C TYR A 48 0.58 9.13 -6.41
N ILE A 49 1.26 10.24 -6.65
CA ILE A 49 1.04 11.48 -5.91
C ILE A 49 0.11 12.36 -6.76
N ILE A 50 -0.89 12.95 -6.14
CA ILE A 50 -1.91 13.74 -6.83
C ILE A 50 -1.95 15.13 -6.18
N ASP A 51 -1.62 16.15 -6.97
CA ASP A 51 -1.55 17.52 -6.45
C ASP A 51 -2.94 18.20 -6.43
N HIS A 52 -2.98 19.44 -5.98
CA HIS A 52 -4.20 20.21 -5.85
C HIS A 52 -4.89 20.50 -7.19
N GLN A 53 -4.16 20.39 -8.29
CA GLN A 53 -4.70 20.55 -9.64
C GLN A 53 -5.10 19.22 -10.25
N MET A 54 -5.14 18.15 -9.43
CA MET A 54 -5.45 16.78 -9.84
C MET A 54 -4.46 16.23 -10.87
N GLN A 55 -3.25 16.79 -10.91
CA GLN A 55 -2.16 16.23 -11.71
C GLN A 55 -1.62 14.99 -11.02
N LYS A 56 -1.50 13.91 -11.77
CA LYS A 56 -1.11 12.61 -11.26
C LYS A 56 0.31 12.31 -11.71
N GLN A 57 1.20 12.04 -10.77
CA GLN A 57 2.58 11.66 -11.04
C GLN A 57 2.89 10.36 -10.35
N MET A 58 3.51 9.43 -11.07
CA MET A 58 3.91 8.15 -10.47
C MET A 58 5.03 8.37 -9.47
N LEU A 59 4.80 7.96 -8.24
CA LEU A 59 5.77 8.06 -7.16
C LEU A 59 6.63 6.81 -7.06
N LEU A 60 6.00 5.64 -7.25
CA LEU A 60 6.69 4.37 -7.13
C LEU A 60 6.01 3.36 -8.06
N ASP A 61 6.79 2.60 -8.83
CA ASP A 61 6.23 1.58 -9.69
C ASP A 61 6.41 0.18 -9.09
N ASN A 62 5.86 -0.81 -9.75
CA ASN A 62 5.86 -2.19 -9.27
C ASN A 62 7.26 -2.74 -9.01
N THR A 63 8.28 -2.28 -9.75
CA THR A 63 9.64 -2.80 -9.59
C THR A 63 10.31 -2.36 -8.30
N GLN A 64 9.85 -1.26 -7.72
CA GLN A 64 10.43 -0.65 -6.53
C GLN A 64 9.68 -1.01 -5.25
N SER A 65 8.46 -1.55 -5.39
CA SER A 65 7.59 -1.82 -4.25
C SER A 65 7.83 -3.23 -3.69
N PRO A 66 7.72 -3.40 -2.37
CA PRO A 66 7.80 -4.72 -1.75
C PRO A 66 6.62 -5.64 -2.12
N TRP A 67 5.56 -5.11 -2.71
CA TRP A 67 4.39 -5.89 -3.12
C TRP A 67 4.76 -7.02 -4.08
N LYS A 68 5.74 -6.81 -4.95
CA LYS A 68 6.20 -7.81 -5.91
C LYS A 68 6.71 -9.08 -5.23
N ASN A 69 7.15 -8.99 -3.98
CA ASN A 69 7.65 -10.14 -3.24
C ASN A 69 6.54 -11.14 -2.91
N PHE A 70 5.29 -10.73 -3.03
CA PHE A 70 4.12 -11.54 -2.74
C PHE A 70 3.34 -11.90 -4.00
N SER A 71 3.94 -11.78 -5.19
CA SER A 71 3.23 -11.94 -6.46
C SER A 71 2.63 -13.33 -6.65
N SER A 72 3.18 -14.36 -5.98
CA SER A 72 2.65 -15.72 -6.06
C SER A 72 1.61 -16.04 -4.98
N ASN A 73 1.39 -15.11 -4.04
CA ASN A 73 0.46 -15.33 -2.93
C ASN A 73 -0.94 -14.84 -3.28
N SER A 74 -1.94 -15.58 -2.79
CA SER A 74 -3.33 -15.15 -2.90
C SER A 74 -3.58 -13.99 -1.94
N LYS A 75 -4.34 -12.99 -2.37
CA LYS A 75 -4.56 -11.78 -1.60
C LYS A 75 -6.01 -11.34 -1.67
N THR A 76 -6.49 -10.79 -0.56
CA THR A 76 -7.80 -10.13 -0.50
C THR A 76 -7.64 -8.74 0.10
N PHE A 77 -8.57 -7.87 -0.24
CA PHE A 77 -8.68 -6.55 0.36
C PHE A 77 -10.08 -6.39 0.96
N LYS A 78 -10.13 -6.06 2.23
CA LYS A 78 -11.39 -5.78 2.93
C LYS A 78 -11.54 -4.27 3.05
N TYR A 79 -12.62 -3.75 2.49
CA TYR A 79 -12.93 -2.33 2.53
C TYR A 79 -13.45 -1.92 3.91
N PHE A 80 -13.51 -0.63 4.14
CA PHE A 80 -14.00 -0.05 5.37
C PHE A 80 -15.43 -0.52 5.69
N ASP A 81 -16.27 -0.71 4.67
CA ASP A 81 -17.66 -1.15 4.87
C ASP A 81 -17.79 -2.66 5.14
N GLY A 82 -16.68 -3.38 5.18
CA GLY A 82 -16.66 -4.81 5.44
C GLY A 82 -16.71 -5.69 4.20
N SER A 83 -16.91 -5.13 3.02
CA SER A 83 -16.90 -5.91 1.79
C SER A 83 -15.48 -6.39 1.48
N ILE A 84 -15.37 -7.59 0.90
CA ILE A 84 -14.09 -8.23 0.61
C ILE A 84 -13.97 -8.45 -0.89
N MET A 85 -12.79 -8.15 -1.42
CA MET A 85 -12.49 -8.32 -2.84
C MET A 85 -11.25 -9.19 -3.00
N GLN A 86 -11.31 -10.15 -3.94
CA GLN A 86 -10.14 -10.92 -4.36
C GLN A 86 -9.30 -10.04 -5.29
N LEU A 87 -8.03 -9.87 -4.97
CA LEU A 87 -7.17 -8.94 -5.71
C LEU A 87 -6.76 -9.45 -7.08
N ASP A 88 -6.87 -10.75 -7.34
CA ASP A 88 -6.58 -11.30 -8.66
C ASP A 88 -7.53 -10.76 -9.76
N LYS A 89 -8.66 -10.22 -9.36
CA LYS A 89 -9.65 -9.66 -10.27
C LYS A 89 -9.73 -8.14 -10.22
N ASN A 90 -8.84 -7.51 -9.46
CA ASN A 90 -8.93 -6.06 -9.29
C ASN A 90 -8.42 -5.32 -10.51
N ASP A 91 -9.14 -4.27 -10.85
CA ASP A 91 -8.75 -3.33 -11.88
C ASP A 91 -7.81 -2.28 -11.27
N LEU A 92 -6.63 -2.13 -11.86
CA LEU A 92 -5.62 -1.20 -11.39
C LEU A 92 -6.00 0.28 -11.62
N SER A 93 -7.11 0.55 -12.31
CA SER A 93 -7.53 1.93 -12.56
C SER A 93 -8.05 2.66 -11.33
N LYS A 94 -8.44 1.90 -10.29
CA LYS A 94 -8.99 2.48 -9.07
C LYS A 94 -8.04 2.27 -7.90
N PRO A 95 -7.82 3.27 -7.04
CA PRO A 95 -6.98 3.08 -5.86
C PRO A 95 -7.67 2.19 -4.84
N LEU A 96 -6.87 1.38 -4.14
CA LEU A 96 -7.35 0.63 -2.99
C LEU A 96 -7.29 1.49 -1.73
N ILE A 97 -6.20 2.26 -1.58
CA ILE A 97 -6.00 3.11 -0.40
C ILE A 97 -5.58 4.49 -0.86
N ILE A 98 -6.18 5.50 -0.27
CA ILE A 98 -5.80 6.90 -0.47
C ILE A 98 -5.31 7.44 0.87
N PHE A 99 -4.13 8.05 0.86
CA PHE A 99 -3.53 8.70 2.01
C PHE A 99 -3.72 10.21 1.88
N TYR A 100 -4.23 10.83 2.94
CA TYR A 100 -4.59 12.24 2.94
C TYR A 100 -3.57 13.07 3.72
N PRO A 101 -3.39 14.35 3.35
CA PRO A 101 -2.47 15.23 4.07
C PRO A 101 -2.77 15.41 5.55
N SER A 102 -3.98 15.10 5.98
CA SER A 102 -4.36 15.16 7.40
C SER A 102 -3.72 14.05 8.24
N GLY A 103 -3.12 13.05 7.59
CA GLY A 103 -2.64 11.84 8.27
C GLY A 103 -3.67 10.72 8.26
N GLU A 104 -4.89 11.00 7.83
CA GLU A 104 -5.91 9.98 7.67
C GLU A 104 -5.74 9.23 6.35
N ASN A 105 -6.49 8.16 6.19
CA ASN A 105 -6.50 7.38 4.94
C ASN A 105 -7.86 6.72 4.78
N SER A 106 -8.08 6.11 3.61
CA SER A 106 -9.35 5.45 3.32
C SER A 106 -9.54 4.11 4.03
N GLY A 107 -8.48 3.59 4.64
CA GLY A 107 -8.57 2.36 5.44
C GLY A 107 -8.69 1.10 4.63
N GLY A 108 -8.55 -0.03 5.33
CA GLY A 108 -8.74 -1.35 4.75
C GLY A 108 -7.86 -2.40 5.41
N VAL A 109 -8.10 -3.65 5.04
CA VAL A 109 -7.30 -4.77 5.53
C VAL A 109 -6.84 -5.60 4.34
N ILE A 110 -5.53 -5.77 4.24
CA ILE A 110 -4.90 -6.60 3.21
C ILE A 110 -4.59 -7.94 3.84
N SER A 111 -5.06 -9.04 3.24
CA SER A 111 -4.73 -10.39 3.68
C SER A 111 -3.93 -11.08 2.60
N ILE A 112 -2.76 -11.58 2.97
CA ILE A 112 -1.84 -12.29 2.10
C ILE A 112 -1.70 -13.71 2.62
N SER A 113 -2.11 -14.68 1.80
CA SER A 113 -2.11 -16.09 2.20
C SER A 113 -0.85 -16.79 1.73
N SER A 114 -0.23 -17.53 2.62
CA SER A 114 0.83 -18.47 2.26
C SER A 114 0.44 -19.86 2.73
N SER A 115 1.31 -20.86 2.53
CA SER A 115 0.97 -22.26 2.82
C SER A 115 0.70 -22.51 4.31
N ASN A 116 1.37 -21.75 5.20
CA ASN A 116 1.32 -22.02 6.63
C ASN A 116 0.65 -20.93 7.45
N PHE A 117 0.44 -19.75 6.87
CA PHE A 117 -0.11 -18.64 7.64
C PHE A 117 -0.76 -17.60 6.72
N ILE A 118 -1.52 -16.72 7.34
CA ILE A 118 -2.08 -15.52 6.68
C ILE A 118 -1.46 -14.32 7.36
N GLN A 119 -0.93 -13.41 6.56
CA GLN A 119 -0.48 -12.11 7.02
C GLN A 119 -1.58 -11.09 6.79
N GLU A 120 -2.04 -10.45 7.87
CA GLU A 120 -3.03 -9.38 7.78
C GLU A 120 -2.38 -8.04 8.08
N ILE A 121 -2.58 -7.08 7.20
CA ILE A 121 -2.11 -5.71 7.39
C ILE A 121 -3.34 -4.83 7.46
N THR A 122 -3.59 -4.28 8.65
CA THR A 122 -4.72 -3.41 8.89
C THR A 122 -4.26 -1.96 8.79
N ILE A 123 -4.85 -1.23 7.86
CA ILE A 123 -4.60 0.18 7.68
C ILE A 123 -5.81 0.91 8.26
N ASN A 124 -5.64 1.44 9.46
CA ASN A 124 -6.72 2.18 10.12
C ASN A 124 -6.80 3.59 9.56
N ASN A 125 -8.02 4.09 9.41
CA ASN A 125 -8.23 5.41 8.80
C ASN A 125 -7.63 6.55 9.62
N ASN A 126 -7.29 6.32 10.88
CA ASN A 126 -6.61 7.33 11.72
C ASN A 126 -5.10 7.35 11.51
N GLY A 127 -4.58 6.55 10.59
CA GLY A 127 -3.16 6.50 10.27
C GLY A 127 -2.40 5.34 10.90
N LYS A 128 -2.98 4.61 11.82
CA LYS A 128 -2.30 3.51 12.49
C LYS A 128 -2.29 2.28 11.58
N ILE A 129 -1.11 1.64 11.43
CA ILE A 129 -0.94 0.47 10.61
C ILE A 129 -0.44 -0.69 11.47
N GLU A 130 -1.13 -1.81 11.41
CA GLU A 130 -0.83 -2.99 12.23
C GLU A 130 -0.69 -4.22 11.35
N THR A 131 0.28 -5.07 11.70
CA THR A 131 0.48 -6.34 11.01
C THR A 131 0.26 -7.48 11.98
N LYS A 132 -0.49 -8.49 11.55
CA LYS A 132 -0.81 -9.67 12.34
C LYS A 132 -0.56 -10.91 11.51
N ILE A 133 0.05 -11.92 12.12
CA ILE A 133 0.28 -13.22 11.50
C ILE A 133 -0.68 -14.22 12.13
N ILE A 134 -1.45 -14.91 11.30
CA ILE A 134 -2.39 -15.94 11.75
C ILE A 134 -1.90 -17.27 11.20
N GLU A 135 -1.51 -18.19 12.08
CA GLU A 135 -1.07 -19.54 11.68
C GLU A 135 -2.29 -20.44 11.51
N TYR A 136 -2.20 -21.35 10.56
CA TYR A 136 -3.24 -22.36 10.33
C TYR A 136 -3.23 -23.44 11.39
#